data_0a0d8009799b9ee71b14c3038456533c
#
_entry.id   0a0d8009799b9ee71b14c3038456533c
#
_cell.length_a   1.000
_cell.length_b   1.000
_cell.length_c   1.000
_cell.angle_alpha   90.00
_cell.angle_beta   90.00
_cell.angle_gamma   90.00
#
_symmetry.space_group_name_H-M   'P 1'
#
loop_
_entity.id
_entity.type
_entity.pdbx_description
1 polymer ?
#
loop_
_entity_poly.entity_id
_entity_poly.type
_entity_poly.pdbx_seq_one_letter_code
_entity_poly.pdbx_strand_id
1 'polypeptide(L)'
;MKTTVFVFHPDLEKGSRINANLAKAASEAGFEVRDVYRLYPDFKINVAAEQAVLESSDRIVLQFPIYWYQTPALLKQWFDSVLEYGWAYGSTGKALFGKEVLLVTSFGAGAEDYHLDGRFHTTVEEVLKPIATIQYHTGLLFLEPFITTGTLNLSDEALDQQIKKYLEVLSAD
;
A
#
# COMPACT_ATOMS: atom_id res chain seq x y z
N MET A 1 -15.04 -6.51 10.11
CA MET A 1 -14.51 -6.06 8.79
C MET A 1 -13.34 -6.95 8.39
N LYS A 2 -13.29 -7.44 7.13
CA LYS A 2 -12.16 -8.23 6.61
C LYS A 2 -11.11 -7.29 6.00
N THR A 3 -9.92 -7.23 6.60
CA THR A 3 -8.77 -6.45 6.11
C THR A 3 -7.74 -7.38 5.49
N THR A 4 -7.29 -7.08 4.26
CA THR A 4 -6.20 -7.81 3.57
C THR A 4 -5.05 -6.86 3.25
N VAL A 5 -3.83 -7.24 3.63
CA VAL A 5 -2.59 -6.47 3.42
C VAL A 5 -1.84 -7.02 2.22
N PHE A 6 -1.74 -6.21 1.16
CA PHE A 6 -0.94 -6.50 -0.03
C PHE A 6 0.40 -5.78 0.08
N VAL A 7 1.47 -6.54 0.19
CA VAL A 7 2.82 -6.00 0.34
C VAL A 7 3.54 -6.03 -1.00
N PHE A 8 3.95 -4.87 -1.48
CA PHE A 8 4.70 -4.71 -2.73
C PHE A 8 6.14 -4.26 -2.45
N HIS A 9 7.00 -5.19 -2.09
CA HIS A 9 8.43 -4.92 -1.90
C HIS A 9 9.26 -5.95 -2.67
N PRO A 10 10.18 -5.52 -3.57
CA PRO A 10 10.94 -6.44 -4.43
C PRO A 10 11.79 -7.46 -3.69
N ASP A 11 12.28 -7.10 -2.50
CA ASP A 11 13.08 -7.95 -1.63
C ASP A 11 12.65 -7.74 -0.17
N LEU A 12 11.48 -8.28 0.17
CA LEU A 12 10.87 -8.07 1.49
C LEU A 12 11.72 -8.69 2.61
N GLU A 13 12.26 -9.88 2.39
CA GLU A 13 12.96 -10.65 3.43
C GLU A 13 14.34 -10.08 3.78
N LYS A 14 15.08 -9.55 2.80
CA LYS A 14 16.48 -9.13 2.98
C LYS A 14 16.71 -7.64 2.81
N GLY A 15 15.93 -7.00 1.93
CA GLY A 15 16.11 -5.60 1.55
C GLY A 15 15.24 -4.61 2.31
N SER A 16 14.29 -5.08 3.15
CA SER A 16 13.33 -4.20 3.81
C SER A 16 13.31 -4.34 5.32
N ARG A 17 13.82 -3.34 6.02
CA ARG A 17 13.67 -3.26 7.48
C ARG A 17 12.24 -2.81 7.87
N ILE A 18 11.70 -1.80 7.22
CA ILE A 18 10.41 -1.21 7.59
C ILE A 18 9.26 -2.09 7.14
N ASN A 19 9.11 -2.31 5.83
CA ASN A 19 7.98 -3.07 5.31
C ASN A 19 7.95 -4.53 5.79
N ALA A 20 9.10 -5.17 6.01
CA ALA A 20 9.15 -6.51 6.56
C ALA A 20 8.60 -6.57 8.00
N ASN A 21 9.01 -5.64 8.87
CA ASN A 21 8.53 -5.61 10.26
C ASN A 21 7.04 -5.26 10.35
N LEU A 22 6.54 -4.31 9.54
CA LEU A 22 5.11 -4.00 9.48
C LEU A 22 4.31 -5.22 8.99
N ALA A 23 4.72 -5.86 7.89
CA ALA A 23 4.05 -7.04 7.35
C ALA A 23 4.04 -8.22 8.34
N LYS A 24 5.17 -8.45 9.03
CA LYS A 24 5.27 -9.46 10.08
C LYS A 24 4.30 -9.17 11.22
N ALA A 25 4.30 -7.95 11.73
CA ALA A 25 3.40 -7.55 12.81
C ALA A 25 1.92 -7.71 12.44
N ALA A 26 1.53 -7.32 11.22
CA ALA A 26 0.17 -7.54 10.72
C ALA A 26 -0.20 -9.03 10.68
N SER A 27 0.71 -9.88 10.17
CA SER A 27 0.50 -11.33 10.12
C SER A 27 0.37 -11.94 11.52
N GLU A 28 1.23 -11.55 12.47
CA GLU A 28 1.20 -12.01 13.87
C GLU A 28 -0.08 -11.55 14.60
N ALA A 29 -0.64 -10.41 14.20
CA ALA A 29 -1.93 -9.91 14.67
C ALA A 29 -3.15 -10.57 14.02
N GLY A 30 -2.95 -11.51 13.08
CA GLY A 30 -4.01 -12.31 12.45
C GLY A 30 -4.59 -11.72 11.17
N PHE A 31 -4.01 -10.66 10.61
CA PHE A 31 -4.42 -10.15 9.31
C PHE A 31 -3.91 -11.04 8.16
N GLU A 32 -4.68 -11.13 7.08
CA GLU A 32 -4.24 -11.77 5.84
C GLU A 32 -3.17 -10.88 5.18
N VAL A 33 -1.93 -11.39 5.08
CA VAL A 33 -0.80 -10.67 4.46
C VAL A 33 -0.34 -11.40 3.21
N ARG A 34 -0.29 -10.68 2.09
CA ARG A 34 0.07 -11.19 0.76
C ARG A 34 1.34 -10.50 0.28
N ASP A 35 2.44 -11.24 0.21
CA ASP A 35 3.67 -10.77 -0.44
C ASP A 35 3.53 -10.95 -1.96
N VAL A 36 3.18 -9.86 -2.64
CA VAL A 36 2.81 -9.90 -4.06
C VAL A 36 4.02 -10.18 -4.96
N TYR A 37 5.23 -9.71 -4.60
CA TYR A 37 6.45 -10.06 -5.35
C TYR A 37 6.82 -11.54 -5.23
N ARG A 38 6.53 -12.16 -4.09
CA ARG A 38 6.73 -13.61 -3.92
C ARG A 38 5.68 -14.41 -4.68
N LEU A 39 4.44 -13.92 -4.76
CA LEU A 39 3.37 -14.56 -5.53
C LEU A 39 3.62 -14.47 -7.05
N TYR A 40 4.16 -13.36 -7.52
CA TYR A 40 4.35 -13.07 -8.95
C TYR A 40 5.79 -12.63 -9.27
N PRO A 41 6.79 -13.51 -9.09
CA PRO A 41 8.20 -13.15 -9.28
C PRO A 41 8.55 -12.85 -10.75
N ASP A 42 7.72 -13.30 -11.68
CA ASP A 42 7.85 -13.07 -13.12
C ASP A 42 6.86 -12.00 -13.65
N PHE A 43 6.18 -11.30 -12.76
CA PHE A 43 5.18 -10.27 -13.05
C PHE A 43 3.94 -10.77 -13.81
N LYS A 44 3.74 -12.10 -13.90
CA LYS A 44 2.54 -12.70 -14.50
C LYS A 44 1.44 -12.84 -13.45
N ILE A 45 0.69 -11.78 -13.28
CA ILE A 45 -0.35 -11.70 -12.26
C ILE A 45 -1.55 -12.59 -12.63
N ASN A 46 -2.00 -13.41 -11.69
CA ASN A 46 -3.27 -14.11 -11.80
C ASN A 46 -4.40 -13.16 -11.46
N VAL A 47 -4.94 -12.47 -12.47
CA VAL A 47 -5.96 -11.45 -12.32
C VAL A 47 -7.18 -11.95 -11.57
N ALA A 48 -7.71 -13.12 -11.94
CA ALA A 48 -8.91 -13.67 -11.30
C ALA A 48 -8.69 -13.99 -9.81
N ALA A 49 -7.49 -14.46 -9.44
CA ALA A 49 -7.14 -14.71 -8.04
C ALA A 49 -7.06 -13.41 -7.24
N GLU A 50 -6.44 -12.35 -7.80
CA GLU A 50 -6.36 -11.05 -7.15
C GLU A 50 -7.73 -10.40 -7.01
N GLN A 51 -8.56 -10.44 -8.06
CA GLN A 51 -9.93 -9.93 -8.03
C GLN A 51 -10.78 -10.63 -6.95
N ALA A 52 -10.69 -11.96 -6.84
CA ALA A 52 -11.42 -12.71 -5.82
C ALA A 52 -11.01 -12.32 -4.39
N VAL A 53 -9.72 -12.05 -4.14
CA VAL A 53 -9.26 -11.56 -2.84
C VAL A 53 -9.79 -10.15 -2.57
N LEU A 54 -9.73 -9.25 -3.56
CA LEU A 54 -10.26 -7.90 -3.44
C LEU A 54 -11.77 -7.89 -3.17
N GLU A 55 -12.55 -8.73 -3.87
CA GLU A 55 -13.99 -8.86 -3.65
C GLU A 55 -14.31 -9.33 -2.23
N SER A 56 -13.50 -10.25 -1.68
CA SER A 56 -13.69 -10.78 -0.33
C SER A 56 -13.24 -9.84 0.79
N SER A 57 -12.51 -8.76 0.47
CA SER A 57 -11.97 -7.80 1.43
C SER A 57 -12.90 -6.60 1.58
N ASP A 58 -13.10 -6.11 2.79
CA ASP A 58 -13.77 -4.84 3.07
C ASP A 58 -12.78 -3.68 3.04
N ARG A 59 -11.58 -3.89 3.62
CA ARG A 59 -10.45 -2.95 3.59
C ARG A 59 -9.25 -3.57 2.90
N ILE A 60 -8.71 -2.84 1.93
CA ILE A 60 -7.55 -3.19 1.13
C ILE A 60 -6.37 -2.34 1.60
N VAL A 61 -5.33 -2.95 2.14
CA VAL A 61 -4.12 -2.25 2.56
C VAL A 61 -3.05 -2.44 1.48
N LEU A 62 -2.60 -1.36 0.87
CA LEU A 62 -1.51 -1.36 -0.09
C LEU A 62 -0.24 -0.88 0.63
N GLN A 63 0.64 -1.82 0.97
CA GLN A 63 1.88 -1.57 1.71
C GLN A 63 3.09 -1.63 0.77
N PHE A 64 3.83 -0.52 0.65
CA PHE A 64 4.96 -0.41 -0.29
C PHE A 64 5.93 0.72 0.07
N PRO A 65 7.21 0.62 -0.33
CA PRO A 65 8.15 1.73 -0.29
C PRO A 65 7.93 2.67 -1.49
N ILE A 66 8.26 3.94 -1.31
CA ILE A 66 8.34 4.88 -2.45
C ILE A 66 9.70 4.73 -3.11
N TYR A 67 9.71 4.42 -4.40
CA TYR A 67 10.88 4.35 -5.26
C TYR A 67 10.78 5.42 -6.34
N TRP A 68 11.73 6.36 -6.35
CA TRP A 68 11.73 7.47 -7.30
C TRP A 68 10.39 8.19 -7.38
N TYR A 69 9.83 8.53 -6.20
CA TYR A 69 8.56 9.24 -6.04
C TYR A 69 7.34 8.50 -6.61
N GLN A 70 7.45 7.19 -6.80
CA GLN A 70 6.43 6.33 -7.38
C GLN A 70 6.31 5.01 -6.63
N THR A 71 5.33 4.19 -7.05
CA THR A 71 5.17 2.83 -6.57
C THR A 71 6.29 1.91 -7.08
N PRO A 72 6.56 0.78 -6.40
CA PRO A 72 7.32 -0.31 -7.00
C PRO A 72 6.68 -0.79 -8.31
N ALA A 73 7.50 -1.25 -9.25
CA ALA A 73 7.07 -1.61 -10.60
C ALA A 73 5.90 -2.61 -10.63
N LEU A 74 5.95 -3.64 -9.77
CA LEU A 74 4.88 -4.65 -9.72
C LEU A 74 3.55 -4.07 -9.22
N LEU A 75 3.53 -3.07 -8.34
CA LEU A 75 2.28 -2.44 -7.93
C LEU A 75 1.62 -1.70 -9.10
N LYS A 76 2.41 -0.99 -9.93
CA LYS A 76 1.87 -0.36 -11.13
C LYS A 76 1.34 -1.39 -12.12
N GLN A 77 2.11 -2.46 -12.37
CA GLN A 77 1.67 -3.58 -13.21
C GLN A 77 0.39 -4.24 -12.66
N TRP A 78 0.30 -4.36 -11.33
CA TRP A 78 -0.89 -4.92 -10.67
C TRP A 78 -2.12 -4.05 -10.89
N PHE A 79 -2.01 -2.72 -10.75
CA PHE A 79 -3.13 -1.82 -11.08
C PHE A 79 -3.56 -1.98 -12.55
N ASP A 80 -2.60 -1.99 -13.48
CA ASP A 80 -2.89 -2.06 -14.91
C ASP A 80 -3.55 -3.39 -15.32
N SER A 81 -3.22 -4.48 -14.61
CA SER A 81 -3.74 -5.81 -14.93
C SER A 81 -5.05 -6.13 -14.22
N VAL A 82 -5.16 -5.77 -12.93
CA VAL A 82 -6.26 -6.22 -12.05
C VAL A 82 -7.47 -5.31 -12.15
N LEU A 83 -7.26 -4.00 -12.34
CA LEU A 83 -8.35 -3.03 -12.43
C LEU A 83 -8.95 -2.98 -13.84
N GLU A 84 -9.61 -4.05 -14.24
CA GLU A 84 -10.17 -4.19 -15.59
C GLU A 84 -11.46 -3.39 -15.78
N TYR A 85 -11.67 -2.94 -17.01
CA TYR A 85 -12.94 -2.36 -17.45
C TYR A 85 -14.08 -3.37 -17.30
N GLY A 86 -15.23 -2.93 -16.80
CA GLY A 86 -16.38 -3.79 -16.57
C GLY A 86 -16.37 -4.54 -15.25
N TRP A 87 -15.21 -4.60 -14.56
CA TRP A 87 -15.08 -5.14 -13.21
C TRP A 87 -14.79 -4.02 -12.18
N ALA A 88 -13.65 -3.34 -12.31
CA ALA A 88 -13.27 -2.26 -11.38
C ALA A 88 -13.93 -0.93 -11.69
N TYR A 89 -14.16 -0.64 -12.96
CA TYR A 89 -14.66 0.65 -13.42
C TYR A 89 -15.50 0.52 -14.70
N GLY A 90 -16.03 1.67 -15.17
CA GLY A 90 -16.91 1.72 -16.33
C GLY A 90 -18.40 1.56 -15.94
N SER A 91 -19.28 1.42 -16.91
CA SER A 91 -20.73 1.42 -16.67
C SER A 91 -21.23 0.23 -15.84
N THR A 92 -20.54 -0.89 -15.89
CA THR A 92 -20.88 -2.14 -15.18
C THR A 92 -19.92 -2.47 -14.01
N GLY A 93 -18.70 -1.92 -14.03
CA GLY A 93 -17.66 -2.23 -13.04
C GLY A 93 -17.94 -1.58 -11.69
N LYS A 94 -18.32 -2.38 -10.69
CA LYS A 94 -18.65 -1.92 -9.32
C LYS A 94 -18.06 -2.85 -8.24
N ALA A 95 -17.18 -3.76 -8.59
CA ALA A 95 -16.66 -4.76 -7.65
C ALA A 95 -15.91 -4.12 -6.46
N LEU A 96 -15.34 -2.92 -6.65
CA LEU A 96 -14.57 -2.21 -5.63
C LEU A 96 -15.36 -1.06 -4.95
N PHE A 97 -16.58 -0.81 -5.38
CA PHE A 97 -17.34 0.34 -4.89
C PHE A 97 -17.59 0.26 -3.37
N GLY A 98 -17.22 1.33 -2.67
CA GLY A 98 -17.41 1.46 -1.22
C GLY A 98 -16.41 0.71 -0.36
N LYS A 99 -15.45 -0.03 -0.94
CA LYS A 99 -14.37 -0.67 -0.18
C LYS A 99 -13.32 0.34 0.23
N GLU A 100 -12.76 0.17 1.42
CA GLU A 100 -11.72 1.04 1.95
C GLU A 100 -10.35 0.69 1.38
N VAL A 101 -9.53 1.72 1.12
CA VAL A 101 -8.12 1.57 0.79
C VAL A 101 -7.26 2.35 1.78
N LEU A 102 -6.34 1.65 2.43
CA LEU A 102 -5.30 2.24 3.26
C LEU A 102 -3.96 2.14 2.53
N LEU A 103 -3.35 3.27 2.22
CA LEU A 103 -1.96 3.30 1.75
C LEU A 103 -1.02 3.25 2.96
N VAL A 104 -0.11 2.28 2.97
CA VAL A 104 0.95 2.15 3.98
C VAL A 104 2.28 2.31 3.28
N THR A 105 2.91 3.47 3.43
CA THR A 105 4.06 3.82 2.62
C THR A 105 5.29 4.19 3.44
N SER A 106 6.46 3.90 2.91
CA SER A 106 7.74 4.25 3.51
C SER A 106 8.61 5.09 2.56
N PHE A 107 9.21 6.13 3.12
CA PHE A 107 10.05 7.11 2.42
C PHE A 107 11.45 7.12 3.03
N GLY A 108 12.50 7.08 2.21
CA GLY A 108 13.88 7.10 2.68
C GLY A 108 14.26 8.40 3.38
N ALA A 109 13.88 9.55 2.78
CA ALA A 109 14.14 10.87 3.31
C ALA A 109 13.15 11.27 4.43
N GLY A 110 13.54 12.24 5.25
CA GLY A 110 12.72 12.76 6.34
C GLY A 110 11.53 13.60 5.87
N ALA A 111 10.57 13.84 6.76
CA ALA A 111 9.39 14.64 6.47
C ALA A 111 9.77 16.10 6.08
N GLU A 112 10.85 16.61 6.65
CA GLU A 112 11.39 17.95 6.38
C GLU A 112 11.81 18.17 4.93
N ASP A 113 12.13 17.11 4.19
CA ASP A 113 12.49 17.17 2.78
C ASP A 113 11.24 17.29 1.86
N TYR A 114 10.06 16.86 2.35
CA TYR A 114 8.80 16.79 1.60
C TYR A 114 7.89 17.99 1.89
N HIS A 115 8.38 19.18 1.57
CA HIS A 115 7.64 20.44 1.59
C HIS A 115 7.88 21.21 0.28
N LEU A 116 6.99 22.13 -0.06
CA LEU A 116 7.13 22.94 -1.28
C LEU A 116 8.44 23.75 -1.28
N ASP A 117 8.87 24.21 -0.09
CA ASP A 117 10.17 24.89 0.12
C ASP A 117 11.27 23.92 0.58
N GLY A 118 10.99 22.62 0.68
CA GLY A 118 11.93 21.58 1.07
C GLY A 118 12.80 21.12 -0.11
N ARG A 119 13.68 20.16 0.17
CA ARG A 119 14.66 19.65 -0.79
C ARG A 119 14.05 19.14 -2.09
N PHE A 120 12.85 18.52 -2.01
CA PHE A 120 12.22 17.86 -3.16
C PHE A 120 11.14 18.71 -3.84
N HIS A 121 10.83 19.89 -3.28
CA HIS A 121 9.81 20.80 -3.80
C HIS A 121 8.45 20.13 -4.07
N THR A 122 8.11 19.12 -3.27
CA THR A 122 6.85 18.37 -3.33
C THR A 122 6.46 17.89 -1.94
N THR A 123 5.19 17.62 -1.71
CA THR A 123 4.70 17.03 -0.45
C THR A 123 4.50 15.53 -0.60
N VAL A 124 4.36 14.83 0.53
CA VAL A 124 4.02 13.39 0.53
C VAL A 124 2.66 13.15 -0.14
N GLU A 125 1.70 14.03 0.12
CA GLU A 125 0.35 13.97 -0.47
C GLU A 125 0.40 14.12 -1.99
N GLU A 126 1.24 15.01 -2.51
CA GLU A 126 1.43 15.17 -3.97
C GLU A 126 2.04 13.92 -4.59
N VAL A 127 2.99 13.27 -3.92
CA VAL A 127 3.57 11.99 -4.37
C VAL A 127 2.51 10.88 -4.41
N LEU A 128 1.60 10.83 -3.45
CA LEU A 128 0.56 9.81 -3.36
C LEU A 128 -0.69 10.11 -4.19
N LYS A 129 -0.88 11.36 -4.61
CA LYS A 129 -2.06 11.83 -5.33
C LYS A 129 -2.40 11.00 -6.57
N PRO A 130 -1.46 10.57 -7.44
CA PRO A 130 -1.78 9.74 -8.60
C PRO A 130 -2.46 8.43 -8.22
N ILE A 131 -2.06 7.81 -7.09
CA ILE A 131 -2.66 6.56 -6.60
C ILE A 131 -4.05 6.85 -6.03
N ALA A 132 -4.18 7.86 -5.18
CA ALA A 132 -5.46 8.23 -4.58
C ALA A 132 -6.51 8.65 -5.64
N THR A 133 -6.07 9.15 -6.80
CA THR A 133 -6.95 9.53 -7.91
C THR A 133 -7.73 8.33 -8.49
N ILE A 134 -7.27 7.09 -8.30
CA ILE A 134 -7.94 5.86 -8.73
C ILE A 134 -9.37 5.77 -8.15
N GLN A 135 -9.62 6.33 -6.97
CA GLN A 135 -10.95 6.36 -6.33
C GLN A 135 -12.05 6.91 -7.23
N TYR A 136 -11.77 7.91 -8.06
CA TYR A 136 -12.77 8.55 -8.90
C TYR A 136 -13.26 7.68 -10.05
N HIS A 137 -12.51 6.64 -10.42
CA HIS A 137 -12.93 5.66 -11.41
C HIS A 137 -13.58 4.42 -10.78
N THR A 138 -13.10 4.00 -9.61
CA THR A 138 -13.43 2.70 -9.02
C THR A 138 -14.48 2.77 -7.90
N GLY A 139 -14.70 3.96 -7.34
CA GLY A 139 -15.54 4.15 -6.16
C GLY A 139 -14.94 3.61 -4.87
N LEU A 140 -13.63 3.32 -4.83
CA LEU A 140 -12.88 3.03 -3.62
C LEU A 140 -12.88 4.25 -2.67
N LEU A 141 -12.81 4.00 -1.39
CA LEU A 141 -12.73 5.02 -0.34
C LEU A 141 -11.32 5.03 0.25
N PHE A 142 -10.50 5.99 -0.17
CA PHE A 142 -9.15 6.13 0.36
C PHE A 142 -9.18 6.75 1.75
N LEU A 143 -8.59 6.03 2.70
CA LEU A 143 -8.39 6.48 4.08
C LEU A 143 -7.14 7.37 4.17
N GLU A 144 -6.99 8.05 5.32
CA GLU A 144 -5.73 8.75 5.63
C GLU A 144 -4.54 7.79 5.55
N PRO A 145 -3.51 8.09 4.75
CA PRO A 145 -2.40 7.16 4.55
C PRO A 145 -1.55 7.02 5.81
N PHE A 146 -1.08 5.80 6.09
CA PHE A 146 -0.07 5.54 7.09
C PHE A 146 1.33 5.72 6.49
N ILE A 147 2.05 6.73 6.94
CA ILE A 147 3.31 7.17 6.34
C ILE A 147 4.45 7.01 7.34
N THR A 148 5.57 6.42 6.89
CA THR A 148 6.83 6.36 7.62
C THR A 148 7.90 7.06 6.80
N THR A 149 8.36 8.23 7.23
CA THR A 149 9.47 8.98 6.61
C THR A 149 10.79 8.73 7.34
N GLY A 150 11.92 9.13 6.74
CA GLY A 150 13.25 9.05 7.36
C GLY A 150 13.73 7.62 7.62
N THR A 151 13.27 6.66 6.82
CA THR A 151 13.50 5.22 7.09
C THR A 151 14.95 4.80 7.04
N LEU A 152 15.83 5.59 6.39
CA LEU A 152 17.27 5.32 6.33
C LEU A 152 17.95 5.46 7.71
N ASN A 153 17.42 6.32 8.57
CA ASN A 153 18.00 6.63 9.89
C ASN A 153 17.02 6.38 11.05
N LEU A 154 15.92 5.67 10.80
CA LEU A 154 14.92 5.38 11.82
C LEU A 154 15.52 4.47 12.92
N SER A 155 15.43 4.88 14.20
CA SER A 155 15.87 4.04 15.30
C SER A 155 14.98 2.81 15.52
N ASP A 156 15.45 1.82 16.27
CA ASP A 156 14.63 0.63 16.56
C ASP A 156 13.42 0.99 17.44
N GLU A 157 13.59 1.90 18.39
CA GLU A 157 12.49 2.39 19.24
C GLU A 157 11.44 3.14 18.42
N ALA A 158 11.86 3.94 17.43
CA ALA A 158 10.94 4.64 16.55
C ALA A 158 10.21 3.65 15.63
N LEU A 159 10.87 2.61 15.15
CA LEU A 159 10.22 1.54 14.39
C LEU A 159 9.18 0.80 15.23
N ASP A 160 9.52 0.46 16.49
CA ASP A 160 8.56 -0.19 17.40
C ASP A 160 7.32 0.67 17.66
N GLN A 161 7.49 1.99 17.74
CA GLN A 161 6.36 2.93 17.84
C GLN A 161 5.52 2.94 16.54
N GLN A 162 6.16 2.92 15.38
CA GLN A 162 5.45 2.84 14.11
C GLN A 162 4.67 1.53 13.98
N ILE A 163 5.23 0.39 14.39
CA ILE A 163 4.53 -0.90 14.39
C ILE A 163 3.27 -0.85 15.27
N LYS A 164 3.36 -0.28 16.47
CA LYS A 164 2.20 -0.13 17.38
C LYS A 164 1.09 0.71 16.73
N LYS A 165 1.45 1.89 16.21
CA LYS A 165 0.50 2.78 15.51
C LYS A 165 -0.12 2.09 14.29
N TYR A 166 0.68 1.35 13.52
CA TYR A 166 0.20 0.61 12.37
C TYR A 166 -0.87 -0.42 12.75
N LEU A 167 -0.63 -1.20 13.80
CA LEU A 167 -1.60 -2.18 14.29
C LEU A 167 -2.89 -1.51 14.82
N GLU A 168 -2.78 -0.34 15.46
CA GLU A 168 -3.94 0.46 15.88
C GLU A 168 -4.78 0.89 14.65
N VAL A 169 -4.12 1.38 13.59
CA VAL A 169 -4.80 1.77 12.34
C VAL A 169 -5.44 0.59 11.63
N LEU A 170 -4.78 -0.57 11.58
CA LEU A 170 -5.35 -1.78 10.99
C LEU A 170 -6.59 -2.29 11.75
N SER A 171 -6.61 -2.10 13.07
CA SER A 171 -7.66 -2.58 13.97
C SER A 171 -8.80 -1.60 14.16
N ALA A 172 -8.68 -0.36 13.69
CA ALA A 172 -9.72 0.65 13.77
C ALA A 172 -10.89 0.27 12.82
N ASP A 173 -12.13 0.39 13.33
CA ASP A 173 -13.35 0.19 12.57
C ASP A 173 -13.72 1.42 11.73
#